data_23f147df7306934e503bad580eeb4e3e
#
_entry.id   23f147df7306934e503bad580eeb4e3e
#
_cell.length_a   1.000
_cell.length_b   1.000
_cell.length_c   1.000
_cell.angle_alpha   90.00
_cell.angle_beta   90.00
_cell.angle_gamma   90.00
#
_symmetry.space_group_name_H-M   'P 1'
#
loop_
_entity.id
_entity.type
_entity.pdbx_description
1 polymer ?
#
loop_
_entity_poly.entity_id
_entity_poly.type
_entity_poly.pdbx_seq_one_letter_code
_entity_poly.pdbx_strand_id
1 'polypeptide(L)'
;MVPFSNGSGCMKLPDLNEARKRSSKDILIKTNEYIVKENLKELGLGKKYYIKTYGCQMNVHDSENIKAILEDMSFTETDVFEDADLILLNTCAIRENAHNKVFGFLGRVEHLKQTRPHIICGVCGCMAQEENVVNEIRDKYRWVDIVFGTHNIHNIPNILAKSMERKEQEIEVFSIEGDVLENLPVKRDSKYKAWVNIMYGCDKFCTYCIVPYTRGKQRSREPKFIIDEVKKLVEDGYKEITLLGQNVNAYGKDLKINYKMGDLLRDVAKTGIDRIRFMTSHPWDFDDDMISAIKENENIMPYVHLPLQSGSDKILKLMGRRYTKEKYLELYKKLKENIPNVSITTDIIVGFPGETEEDFNDTLEVVNECKYDSAFTFIFSPRVGTPAAKMNDNVTEEEKNERLYKLNDLVNKYANLANQRYLNKVTKVLIEGIGEKGNLFGYTDTMKLVNVDGSEDNIGKIVDVEITDIKTWSLDGKIV
;
A
#
# COMPACT_ATOMS: atom_id res chain seq x y z
N MET A 1 -34.11 2.08 -4.08
CA MET A 1 -33.10 2.28 -3.04
C MET A 1 -33.28 1.16 -2.03
N VAL A 2 -32.37 0.20 -2.02
CA VAL A 2 -32.33 -0.82 -0.97
C VAL A 2 -31.63 -0.19 0.21
N PRO A 3 -32.22 -0.11 1.42
CA PRO A 3 -31.54 0.42 2.57
C PRO A 3 -30.42 -0.54 2.95
N PHE A 4 -29.17 -0.06 2.88
CA PHE A 4 -28.04 -0.76 3.48
C PHE A 4 -28.31 -0.90 4.98
N SER A 5 -28.30 -2.12 5.49
CA SER A 5 -28.69 -2.46 6.85
C SER A 5 -27.93 -1.64 7.89
N ASN A 6 -28.66 -0.80 8.63
CA ASN A 6 -28.37 -0.28 9.97
C ASN A 6 -27.08 0.52 10.24
N GLY A 7 -26.44 1.08 9.25
CA GLY A 7 -25.46 2.14 9.43
C GLY A 7 -25.92 3.37 8.66
N SER A 8 -26.02 4.53 9.25
CA SER A 8 -26.55 5.78 8.69
C SER A 8 -25.71 6.39 7.57
N GLY A 9 -25.22 5.59 6.64
CA GLY A 9 -24.41 6.04 5.53
C GLY A 9 -24.87 5.44 4.21
N CYS A 10 -25.58 6.20 3.38
CA CYS A 10 -25.78 5.89 1.98
C CYS A 10 -24.41 5.99 1.29
N MET A 11 -23.95 4.92 0.62
CA MET A 11 -22.76 4.97 -0.22
C MET A 11 -23.00 5.99 -1.34
N LYS A 12 -22.08 6.93 -1.50
CA LYS A 12 -22.13 7.98 -2.52
C LYS A 12 -20.84 7.96 -3.32
N LEU A 13 -20.93 8.36 -4.59
CA LEU A 13 -19.73 8.62 -5.40
C LEU A 13 -18.79 9.57 -4.65
N PRO A 14 -17.47 9.44 -4.86
CA PRO A 14 -16.50 10.35 -4.28
C PRO A 14 -16.87 11.81 -4.54
N ASP A 15 -17.03 12.59 -3.49
CA ASP A 15 -17.32 14.01 -3.53
C ASP A 15 -16.33 14.78 -2.66
N LEU A 16 -15.60 15.72 -3.29
CA LEU A 16 -14.55 16.46 -2.62
C LEU A 16 -15.07 17.31 -1.46
N ASN A 17 -16.26 17.91 -1.61
CA ASN A 17 -16.82 18.78 -0.57
C ASN A 17 -17.26 17.96 0.65
N GLU A 18 -17.88 16.81 0.40
CA GLU A 18 -18.27 15.88 1.47
C GLU A 18 -17.05 15.31 2.19
N ALA A 19 -16.02 14.90 1.45
CA ALA A 19 -14.78 14.41 2.04
C ALA A 19 -14.06 15.50 2.87
N ARG A 20 -14.00 16.73 2.39
CA ARG A 20 -13.43 17.87 3.14
C ARG A 20 -14.24 18.22 4.38
N LYS A 21 -15.57 18.19 4.30
CA LYS A 21 -16.44 18.38 5.49
C LYS A 21 -16.21 17.30 6.54
N ARG A 22 -15.99 16.05 6.13
CA ARG A 22 -15.65 14.95 7.05
C ARG A 22 -14.29 15.19 7.71
N SER A 23 -13.27 15.53 6.93
CA SER A 23 -11.92 15.75 7.46
C SER A 23 -11.82 16.94 8.42
N SER A 24 -12.71 17.93 8.31
CA SER A 24 -12.77 19.09 9.22
C SER A 24 -13.44 18.80 10.58
N LYS A 25 -14.14 17.66 10.72
CA LYS A 25 -14.78 17.29 11.99
C LYS A 25 -13.78 16.59 12.90
N ASP A 26 -13.75 16.98 14.16
CA ASP A 26 -13.06 16.19 15.19
C ASP A 26 -13.79 14.85 15.34
N ILE A 27 -13.09 13.78 15.05
CA ILE A 27 -13.58 12.41 15.25
C ILE A 27 -12.96 11.90 16.53
N LEU A 28 -13.82 11.42 17.45
CA LEU A 28 -13.35 10.64 18.57
C LEU A 28 -12.92 9.26 18.03
N ILE A 29 -11.62 9.04 17.95
CA ILE A 29 -11.09 7.71 17.61
C ILE A 29 -11.44 6.80 18.79
N LYS A 30 -12.30 5.83 18.54
CA LYS A 30 -12.61 4.78 19.53
C LYS A 30 -11.71 3.60 19.24
N THR A 31 -10.97 3.20 20.23
CA THR A 31 -10.20 1.97 20.20
C THR A 31 -11.11 0.85 20.66
N ASN A 32 -11.47 -0.06 19.78
CA ASN A 32 -12.25 -1.25 20.09
C ASN A 32 -11.35 -2.48 19.98
N GLU A 33 -11.55 -3.43 20.87
CA GLU A 33 -10.90 -4.74 20.76
C GLU A 33 -11.69 -5.64 19.81
N TYR A 34 -10.96 -6.37 18.96
CA TYR A 34 -11.54 -7.38 18.08
C TYR A 34 -11.79 -8.67 18.85
N ILE A 35 -13.02 -9.17 18.79
CA ILE A 35 -13.41 -10.43 19.42
C ILE A 35 -14.35 -11.19 18.45
N VAL A 36 -13.97 -12.43 18.10
CA VAL A 36 -14.88 -13.35 17.41
C VAL A 36 -15.86 -13.95 18.42
N LYS A 37 -17.15 -13.84 18.13
CA LYS A 37 -18.18 -14.46 18.95
C LYS A 37 -18.04 -15.98 18.94
N GLU A 38 -18.22 -16.63 20.08
CA GLU A 38 -18.01 -18.06 20.28
C GLU A 38 -18.78 -18.93 19.25
N ASN A 39 -20.03 -18.57 18.97
CA ASN A 39 -20.87 -19.26 17.98
C ASN A 39 -20.42 -19.12 16.52
N LEU A 40 -19.43 -18.27 16.22
CA LEU A 40 -18.88 -18.06 14.87
C LEU A 40 -17.49 -18.70 14.69
N LYS A 41 -16.86 -19.17 15.76
CA LYS A 41 -15.52 -19.75 15.72
C LYS A 41 -15.43 -21.06 14.92
N GLU A 42 -16.51 -21.80 14.84
CA GLU A 42 -16.56 -23.08 14.11
C GLU A 42 -17.22 -22.98 12.71
N LEU A 43 -17.55 -21.76 12.25
CA LEU A 43 -18.27 -21.56 10.98
C LEU A 43 -17.50 -22.08 9.76
N GLY A 44 -16.17 -22.04 9.83
CA GLY A 44 -15.26 -22.52 8.80
C GLY A 44 -14.75 -23.95 8.98
N LEU A 45 -15.23 -24.70 9.98
CA LEU A 45 -14.73 -26.04 10.26
C LEU A 45 -14.83 -26.96 9.03
N GLY A 46 -13.69 -27.49 8.61
CA GLY A 46 -13.58 -28.35 7.41
C GLY A 46 -13.67 -27.62 6.07
N LYS A 47 -13.72 -26.28 6.06
CA LYS A 47 -13.77 -25.45 4.84
C LYS A 47 -12.44 -24.76 4.58
N LYS A 48 -12.15 -24.55 3.30
CA LYS A 48 -10.94 -23.88 2.83
C LYS A 48 -11.25 -22.47 2.30
N TYR A 49 -10.33 -21.54 2.54
CA TYR A 49 -10.40 -20.21 1.92
C TYR A 49 -9.23 -19.95 1.00
N TYR A 50 -9.49 -19.15 -0.03
CA TYR A 50 -8.51 -18.59 -0.94
C TYR A 50 -8.64 -17.08 -1.00
N ILE A 51 -7.54 -16.35 -0.88
CA ILE A 51 -7.52 -14.88 -1.00
C ILE A 51 -6.61 -14.47 -2.16
N LYS A 52 -7.16 -13.72 -3.11
CA LYS A 52 -6.39 -13.07 -4.16
C LYS A 52 -6.30 -11.57 -3.92
N THR A 53 -5.09 -11.08 -3.68
CA THR A 53 -4.85 -9.65 -3.41
C THR A 53 -4.37 -8.96 -4.69
N TYR A 54 -5.08 -7.89 -5.07
CA TYR A 54 -4.71 -6.98 -6.14
C TYR A 54 -4.56 -5.59 -5.55
N GLY A 55 -3.31 -5.11 -5.34
CA GLY A 55 -3.20 -3.79 -4.77
C GLY A 55 -1.83 -3.39 -4.26
N CYS A 56 -1.84 -2.43 -3.34
CA CYS A 56 -0.66 -1.93 -2.66
C CYS A 56 -0.39 -2.72 -1.36
N GLN A 57 0.69 -2.37 -0.67
CA GLN A 57 1.09 -3.00 0.59
C GLN A 57 0.00 -2.93 1.68
N MET A 58 -0.82 -1.87 1.69
CA MET A 58 -1.97 -1.79 2.59
C MET A 58 -3.01 -2.88 2.32
N ASN A 59 -3.26 -3.23 1.03
CA ASN A 59 -4.14 -4.34 0.71
C ASN A 59 -3.52 -5.70 1.11
N VAL A 60 -2.20 -5.84 1.00
CA VAL A 60 -1.51 -7.06 1.48
C VAL A 60 -1.71 -7.21 2.98
N HIS A 61 -1.47 -6.16 3.76
CA HIS A 61 -1.70 -6.18 5.20
C HIS A 61 -3.18 -6.38 5.56
N ASP A 62 -4.11 -5.74 4.83
CA ASP A 62 -5.55 -6.03 5.01
C ASP A 62 -5.86 -7.53 4.79
N SER A 63 -5.18 -8.18 3.81
CA SER A 63 -5.32 -9.62 3.57
C SER A 63 -4.73 -10.47 4.70
N GLU A 64 -3.59 -10.07 5.29
CA GLU A 64 -3.02 -10.74 6.48
C GLU A 64 -4.01 -10.71 7.67
N ASN A 65 -4.72 -9.57 7.87
CA ASN A 65 -5.78 -9.50 8.88
C ASN A 65 -6.98 -10.41 8.52
N ILE A 66 -7.43 -10.39 7.26
CA ILE A 66 -8.54 -11.22 6.81
C ILE A 66 -8.21 -12.70 6.99
N LYS A 67 -7.01 -13.15 6.61
CA LYS A 67 -6.55 -14.53 6.81
C LYS A 67 -6.64 -14.94 8.28
N ALA A 68 -6.09 -14.12 9.19
CA ALA A 68 -6.13 -14.41 10.61
C ALA A 68 -7.56 -14.49 11.17
N ILE A 69 -8.44 -13.56 10.76
CA ILE A 69 -9.86 -13.59 11.14
C ILE A 69 -10.55 -14.88 10.66
N LEU A 70 -10.26 -15.32 9.44
CA LEU A 70 -10.83 -16.57 8.91
C LEU A 70 -10.30 -17.81 9.65
N GLU A 71 -9.04 -17.81 10.06
CA GLU A 71 -8.47 -18.90 10.86
C GLU A 71 -9.05 -18.92 12.28
N ASP A 72 -9.33 -17.76 12.89
CA ASP A 72 -10.08 -17.68 14.15
C ASP A 72 -11.52 -18.23 14.03
N MET A 73 -12.04 -18.33 12.80
CA MET A 73 -13.31 -18.95 12.47
C MET A 73 -13.18 -20.42 12.01
N SER A 74 -12.00 -21.02 12.17
CA SER A 74 -11.68 -22.42 11.79
C SER A 74 -11.64 -22.72 10.28
N PHE A 75 -11.51 -21.71 9.42
CA PHE A 75 -11.18 -21.95 8.02
C PHE A 75 -9.69 -22.28 7.87
N THR A 76 -9.33 -23.04 6.83
CA THR A 76 -7.95 -23.35 6.44
C THR A 76 -7.57 -22.69 5.11
N GLU A 77 -6.35 -22.15 5.00
CA GLU A 77 -5.86 -21.55 3.76
C GLU A 77 -5.60 -22.60 2.67
N THR A 78 -5.86 -22.26 1.42
CA THR A 78 -5.44 -23.04 0.24
C THR A 78 -4.86 -22.10 -0.82
N ASP A 79 -3.81 -22.56 -1.52
CA ASP A 79 -3.23 -21.87 -2.66
C ASP A 79 -3.93 -22.18 -3.99
N VAL A 80 -4.84 -23.17 -3.99
CA VAL A 80 -5.59 -23.62 -5.16
C VAL A 80 -7.02 -23.12 -5.04
N PHE A 81 -7.39 -22.12 -5.86
CA PHE A 81 -8.72 -21.50 -5.74
C PHE A 81 -9.87 -22.46 -6.09
N GLU A 82 -9.60 -23.47 -6.91
CA GLU A 82 -10.57 -24.52 -7.27
C GLU A 82 -10.96 -25.38 -6.07
N ASP A 83 -10.10 -25.49 -5.05
CA ASP A 83 -10.35 -26.27 -3.84
C ASP A 83 -11.04 -25.46 -2.73
N ALA A 84 -11.14 -24.15 -2.89
CA ALA A 84 -11.69 -23.27 -1.87
C ALA A 84 -13.21 -23.36 -1.76
N ASP A 85 -13.73 -23.22 -0.54
CA ASP A 85 -15.15 -23.02 -0.23
C ASP A 85 -15.49 -21.54 -0.07
N LEU A 86 -14.49 -20.72 0.25
CA LEU A 86 -14.56 -19.27 0.32
C LEU A 86 -13.46 -18.65 -0.54
N ILE A 87 -13.83 -17.82 -1.52
CA ILE A 87 -12.91 -17.10 -2.40
C ILE A 87 -13.08 -15.60 -2.16
N LEU A 88 -12.04 -14.91 -1.71
CA LEU A 88 -12.03 -13.47 -1.49
C LEU A 88 -11.08 -12.75 -2.44
N LEU A 89 -11.57 -11.69 -3.08
CA LEU A 89 -10.79 -10.80 -3.92
C LEU A 89 -10.58 -9.47 -3.19
N ASN A 90 -9.39 -9.28 -2.62
CA ASN A 90 -9.03 -8.02 -1.98
C ASN A 90 -8.43 -7.07 -3.03
N THR A 91 -9.06 -5.92 -3.23
CA THR A 91 -8.93 -5.16 -4.47
C THR A 91 -8.58 -3.68 -4.21
N CYS A 92 -7.83 -3.10 -5.15
CA CYS A 92 -7.33 -1.73 -5.08
C CYS A 92 -8.13 -0.79 -5.98
N ALA A 93 -8.45 0.39 -5.47
CA ALA A 93 -9.08 1.48 -6.22
C ALA A 93 -8.10 2.31 -7.06
N ILE A 94 -6.78 2.18 -6.82
CA ILE A 94 -5.77 3.08 -7.40
C ILE A 94 -5.26 2.59 -8.76
N ARG A 95 -5.31 1.27 -9.03
CA ARG A 95 -4.70 0.66 -10.23
C ARG A 95 -5.78 0.16 -11.19
N GLU A 96 -5.88 0.76 -12.37
CA GLU A 96 -6.84 0.35 -13.41
C GLU A 96 -6.66 -1.13 -13.82
N ASN A 97 -5.43 -1.58 -13.98
CA ASN A 97 -5.13 -2.99 -14.23
C ASN A 97 -5.64 -3.94 -13.14
N ALA A 98 -5.85 -3.45 -11.90
CA ALA A 98 -6.45 -4.25 -10.84
C ALA A 98 -7.94 -4.48 -11.10
N HIS A 99 -8.67 -3.48 -11.58
CA HIS A 99 -10.08 -3.57 -11.93
C HIS A 99 -10.31 -4.66 -12.99
N ASN A 100 -9.61 -4.57 -14.13
CA ASN A 100 -9.74 -5.54 -15.23
C ASN A 100 -9.36 -6.97 -14.78
N LYS A 101 -8.32 -7.12 -13.97
CA LYS A 101 -7.90 -8.42 -13.42
C LYS A 101 -8.94 -9.03 -12.48
N VAL A 102 -9.60 -8.20 -11.66
CA VAL A 102 -10.65 -8.65 -10.74
C VAL A 102 -11.85 -9.19 -11.52
N PHE A 103 -12.39 -8.41 -12.47
CA PHE A 103 -13.54 -8.85 -13.26
C PHE A 103 -13.22 -10.07 -14.14
N GLY A 104 -12.00 -10.14 -14.71
CA GLY A 104 -11.55 -11.34 -15.41
C GLY A 104 -11.45 -12.57 -14.49
N PHE A 105 -11.03 -12.40 -13.22
CA PHE A 105 -10.99 -13.51 -12.27
C PHE A 105 -12.40 -13.89 -11.79
N LEU A 106 -13.30 -12.92 -11.61
CA LEU A 106 -14.71 -13.19 -11.29
C LEU A 106 -15.35 -14.11 -12.34
N GLY A 107 -15.07 -13.92 -13.63
CA GLY A 107 -15.57 -14.84 -14.68
C GLY A 107 -15.09 -16.31 -14.49
N ARG A 108 -13.86 -16.52 -13.99
CA ARG A 108 -13.36 -17.87 -13.66
C ARG A 108 -14.11 -18.45 -12.45
N VAL A 109 -14.36 -17.65 -11.41
CA VAL A 109 -15.12 -18.08 -10.22
C VAL A 109 -16.57 -18.37 -10.58
N GLU A 110 -17.19 -17.58 -11.45
CA GLU A 110 -18.55 -17.83 -11.96
C GLU A 110 -18.66 -19.22 -12.62
N HIS A 111 -17.69 -19.55 -13.49
CA HIS A 111 -17.63 -20.88 -14.12
C HIS A 111 -17.47 -22.00 -13.07
N LEU A 112 -16.62 -21.78 -12.06
CA LEU A 112 -16.44 -22.76 -10.98
C LEU A 112 -17.73 -22.94 -10.16
N LYS A 113 -18.49 -21.87 -9.89
CA LYS A 113 -19.79 -21.96 -9.18
C LYS A 113 -20.84 -22.74 -9.93
N GLN A 114 -20.77 -22.91 -11.25
CA GLN A 114 -21.69 -23.77 -12.02
C GLN A 114 -21.57 -25.25 -11.62
N THR A 115 -20.36 -25.68 -11.25
CA THR A 115 -20.09 -27.07 -10.81
C THR A 115 -20.07 -27.21 -9.28
N ARG A 116 -19.77 -26.13 -8.56
CA ARG A 116 -19.69 -26.05 -7.10
C ARG A 116 -20.51 -24.88 -6.58
N PRO A 117 -21.85 -24.93 -6.61
CA PRO A 117 -22.74 -23.80 -6.29
C PRO A 117 -22.69 -23.33 -4.82
N HIS A 118 -22.09 -24.12 -3.94
CA HIS A 118 -21.92 -23.82 -2.51
C HIS A 118 -20.74 -22.89 -2.21
N ILE A 119 -19.85 -22.63 -3.18
CA ILE A 119 -18.71 -21.71 -2.98
C ILE A 119 -19.24 -20.31 -2.68
N ILE A 120 -18.68 -19.69 -1.65
CA ILE A 120 -18.89 -18.28 -1.33
C ILE A 120 -17.83 -17.46 -2.04
N CYS A 121 -18.25 -16.47 -2.83
CA CYS A 121 -17.36 -15.51 -3.48
C CYS A 121 -17.56 -14.12 -2.89
N GLY A 122 -16.45 -13.46 -2.52
CA GLY A 122 -16.49 -12.11 -1.98
C GLY A 122 -15.53 -11.15 -2.66
N VAL A 123 -15.94 -9.88 -2.76
CA VAL A 123 -15.10 -8.76 -3.20
C VAL A 123 -14.94 -7.77 -2.05
N CYS A 124 -13.69 -7.41 -1.76
CA CYS A 124 -13.37 -6.51 -0.66
C CYS A 124 -12.24 -5.54 -0.99
N GLY A 125 -11.89 -4.70 -0.04
CA GLY A 125 -10.80 -3.73 -0.17
C GLY A 125 -11.26 -2.36 -0.68
N CYS A 126 -10.29 -1.56 -1.17
CA CYS A 126 -10.56 -0.16 -1.56
C CYS A 126 -11.56 -0.05 -2.71
N MET A 127 -11.55 -0.98 -3.69
CA MET A 127 -12.45 -0.95 -4.83
C MET A 127 -13.90 -1.17 -4.41
N ALA A 128 -14.15 -1.98 -3.37
CA ALA A 128 -15.46 -2.17 -2.79
C ALA A 128 -16.02 -0.92 -2.08
N GLN A 129 -15.24 0.16 -1.94
CA GLN A 129 -15.69 1.46 -1.45
C GLN A 129 -16.17 2.40 -2.58
N GLU A 130 -16.06 1.99 -3.84
CA GLU A 130 -16.51 2.78 -5.00
C GLU A 130 -17.96 2.42 -5.36
N GLU A 131 -18.86 3.39 -5.26
CA GLU A 131 -20.31 3.19 -5.49
C GLU A 131 -20.61 2.60 -6.88
N ASN A 132 -19.91 3.07 -7.93
CA ASN A 132 -20.07 2.55 -9.28
C ASN A 132 -19.70 1.06 -9.38
N VAL A 133 -18.63 0.63 -8.71
CA VAL A 133 -18.18 -0.76 -8.70
C VAL A 133 -19.17 -1.65 -7.94
N VAL A 134 -19.63 -1.19 -6.77
CA VAL A 134 -20.61 -1.95 -5.98
C VAL A 134 -21.94 -2.06 -6.72
N ASN A 135 -22.39 -1.00 -7.39
CA ASN A 135 -23.58 -1.05 -8.25
C ASN A 135 -23.38 -2.02 -9.43
N GLU A 136 -22.21 -2.03 -10.06
CA GLU A 136 -21.91 -2.98 -11.12
C GLU A 136 -21.93 -4.43 -10.61
N ILE A 137 -21.34 -4.71 -9.45
CA ILE A 137 -21.37 -6.05 -8.84
C ILE A 137 -22.82 -6.44 -8.51
N ARG A 138 -23.59 -5.56 -7.88
CA ARG A 138 -24.99 -5.82 -7.54
C ARG A 138 -25.85 -6.11 -8.76
N ASP A 139 -25.65 -5.38 -9.86
CA ASP A 139 -26.53 -5.44 -11.01
C ASP A 139 -26.14 -6.56 -12.00
N LYS A 140 -24.82 -6.79 -12.21
CA LYS A 140 -24.29 -7.72 -13.21
C LYS A 140 -23.74 -9.02 -12.62
N TYR A 141 -23.24 -9.00 -11.37
CA TYR A 141 -22.57 -10.14 -10.72
C TYR A 141 -23.34 -10.58 -9.46
N ARG A 142 -24.65 -10.80 -9.59
CA ARG A 142 -25.54 -11.15 -8.45
C ARG A 142 -25.16 -12.46 -7.76
N TRP A 143 -24.34 -13.27 -8.40
CA TRP A 143 -23.81 -14.52 -7.87
C TRP A 143 -22.60 -14.30 -6.93
N VAL A 144 -22.04 -13.10 -6.86
CA VAL A 144 -21.08 -12.71 -5.82
C VAL A 144 -21.85 -12.61 -4.50
N ASP A 145 -21.43 -13.39 -3.51
CA ASP A 145 -22.21 -13.54 -2.27
C ASP A 145 -21.99 -12.40 -1.28
N ILE A 146 -20.75 -11.87 -1.18
CA ILE A 146 -20.41 -10.81 -0.21
C ILE A 146 -19.60 -9.69 -0.84
N VAL A 147 -19.90 -8.46 -0.43
CA VAL A 147 -19.12 -7.27 -0.76
C VAL A 147 -18.91 -6.44 0.50
N PHE A 148 -17.65 -6.18 0.88
CA PHE A 148 -17.36 -5.37 2.05
C PHE A 148 -16.16 -4.42 1.86
N GLY A 149 -16.22 -3.26 2.48
CA GLY A 149 -15.20 -2.23 2.37
C GLY A 149 -14.03 -2.40 3.35
N THR A 150 -13.03 -1.52 3.22
CA THR A 150 -11.84 -1.50 4.09
C THR A 150 -12.15 -1.22 5.56
N HIS A 151 -13.30 -0.59 5.85
CA HIS A 151 -13.73 -0.26 7.21
C HIS A 151 -14.49 -1.41 7.91
N ASN A 152 -14.79 -2.50 7.16
CA ASN A 152 -15.63 -3.61 7.63
C ASN A 152 -14.86 -4.91 7.88
N ILE A 153 -13.54 -4.92 7.76
CA ILE A 153 -12.72 -6.15 7.89
C ILE A 153 -13.01 -6.88 9.20
N HIS A 154 -13.14 -6.16 10.31
CA HIS A 154 -13.45 -6.73 11.61
C HIS A 154 -14.85 -7.39 11.69
N ASN A 155 -15.75 -7.06 10.77
CA ASN A 155 -17.12 -7.59 10.76
C ASN A 155 -17.30 -8.81 9.86
N ILE A 156 -16.22 -9.31 9.26
CA ILE A 156 -16.22 -10.52 8.39
C ILE A 156 -16.99 -11.69 9.02
N PRO A 157 -16.81 -12.01 10.33
CA PRO A 157 -17.55 -13.13 10.93
C PRO A 157 -19.06 -12.99 10.81
N ASN A 158 -19.60 -11.78 11.05
CA ASN A 158 -21.05 -11.56 10.95
C ASN A 158 -21.52 -11.50 9.48
N ILE A 159 -20.72 -10.95 8.57
CA ILE A 159 -21.02 -10.88 7.12
C ILE A 159 -21.14 -12.29 6.56
N LEU A 160 -20.15 -13.15 6.85
CA LEU A 160 -20.15 -14.55 6.40
C LEU A 160 -21.33 -15.34 6.99
N ALA A 161 -21.60 -15.19 8.30
CA ALA A 161 -22.72 -15.87 8.93
C ALA A 161 -24.06 -15.50 8.26
N LYS A 162 -24.31 -14.22 8.02
CA LYS A 162 -25.51 -13.75 7.32
C LYS A 162 -25.64 -14.29 5.90
N SER A 163 -24.52 -14.25 5.13
CA SER A 163 -24.52 -14.76 3.75
C SER A 163 -24.81 -16.25 3.70
N MET A 164 -24.25 -17.04 4.63
CA MET A 164 -24.51 -18.48 4.73
C MET A 164 -25.95 -18.81 5.12
N GLU A 165 -26.57 -18.01 5.98
CA GLU A 165 -27.96 -18.21 6.43
C GLU A 165 -28.98 -17.81 5.35
N ARG A 166 -28.78 -16.66 4.72
CA ARG A 166 -29.80 -16.06 3.82
C ARG A 166 -29.70 -16.53 2.38
N LYS A 167 -28.52 -16.98 1.94
CA LYS A 167 -28.22 -17.32 0.53
C LYS A 167 -28.53 -16.19 -0.46
N GLU A 168 -28.46 -14.96 0.03
CA GLU A 168 -28.61 -13.73 -0.74
C GLU A 168 -27.31 -12.95 -0.74
N GLN A 169 -27.12 -12.07 -1.74
CA GLN A 169 -25.96 -11.20 -1.80
C GLN A 169 -25.95 -10.23 -0.61
N GLU A 170 -24.93 -10.30 0.24
CA GLU A 170 -24.74 -9.41 1.38
C GLU A 170 -23.72 -8.31 1.02
N ILE A 171 -24.20 -7.07 0.94
CA ILE A 171 -23.37 -5.90 0.67
C ILE A 171 -23.28 -5.05 1.92
N GLU A 172 -22.10 -5.03 2.55
CA GLU A 172 -21.85 -4.25 3.76
C GLU A 172 -20.65 -3.32 3.56
N VAL A 173 -20.91 -2.12 3.08
CA VAL A 173 -19.89 -1.11 2.83
C VAL A 173 -20.23 0.16 3.60
N PHE A 174 -19.36 0.54 4.55
CA PHE A 174 -19.50 1.78 5.28
C PHE A 174 -18.84 2.93 4.54
N SER A 175 -19.58 4.01 4.35
CA SER A 175 -19.08 5.27 3.78
C SER A 175 -18.46 6.21 4.82
N ILE A 176 -18.52 5.84 6.09
CA ILE A 176 -18.04 6.63 7.23
C ILE A 176 -16.76 5.98 7.75
N GLU A 177 -15.84 6.81 8.20
CA GLU A 177 -14.61 6.34 8.86
C GLU A 177 -15.01 5.47 10.06
N GLY A 178 -14.52 4.24 10.03
CA GLY A 178 -14.62 3.33 11.14
C GLY A 178 -13.72 3.75 12.29
N ASP A 179 -13.93 3.15 13.44
CA ASP A 179 -13.03 3.26 14.56
C ASP A 179 -11.64 2.69 14.17
N VAL A 180 -10.58 3.15 14.82
CA VAL A 180 -9.30 2.46 14.76
C VAL A 180 -9.43 1.21 15.61
N LEU A 181 -9.26 0.05 14.99
CA LEU A 181 -9.25 -1.22 15.70
C LEU A 181 -7.80 -1.57 16.00
N GLU A 182 -7.51 -1.63 17.27
CA GLU A 182 -6.26 -2.21 17.76
C GLU A 182 -6.45 -3.72 17.99
N ASN A 183 -5.35 -4.46 17.98
CA ASN A 183 -5.33 -5.90 18.23
C ASN A 183 -6.11 -6.76 17.20
N LEU A 184 -6.27 -6.26 15.96
CA LEU A 184 -6.71 -7.16 14.88
C LEU A 184 -5.67 -8.28 14.73
N PRO A 185 -6.11 -9.55 14.67
CA PRO A 185 -5.19 -10.64 14.44
C PRO A 185 -4.54 -10.50 13.06
N VAL A 186 -3.28 -10.94 12.96
CA VAL A 186 -2.50 -10.84 11.74
C VAL A 186 -1.83 -12.18 11.45
N LYS A 187 -2.14 -12.78 10.31
CA LYS A 187 -1.39 -13.92 9.77
C LYS A 187 -0.38 -13.40 8.75
N ARG A 188 0.86 -13.25 9.17
CA ARG A 188 1.89 -12.66 8.32
C ARG A 188 2.39 -13.64 7.28
N ASP A 189 2.52 -13.15 6.03
CA ASP A 189 3.01 -13.96 4.91
C ASP A 189 4.52 -14.23 4.99
N SER A 190 5.28 -13.33 5.62
CA SER A 190 6.73 -13.50 5.86
C SER A 190 7.02 -13.79 7.32
N LYS A 191 8.04 -14.59 7.59
CA LYS A 191 8.55 -14.91 8.94
C LYS A 191 9.61 -13.94 9.45
N TYR A 192 10.12 -13.04 8.62
CA TYR A 192 11.22 -12.12 8.94
C TYR A 192 10.97 -10.68 8.56
N LYS A 193 9.91 -10.39 7.81
CA LYS A 193 9.47 -9.02 7.49
C LYS A 193 8.01 -8.83 7.87
N ALA A 194 7.68 -7.66 8.41
CA ALA A 194 6.33 -7.36 8.81
C ALA A 194 5.87 -5.99 8.30
N TRP A 195 4.61 -5.91 7.90
CA TRP A 195 3.91 -4.66 7.67
C TRP A 195 3.30 -4.20 9.00
N VAL A 196 3.52 -2.94 9.36
CA VAL A 196 2.96 -2.33 10.57
C VAL A 196 2.20 -1.08 10.17
N ASN A 197 0.89 -1.13 10.21
CA ASN A 197 0.08 0.06 9.98
C ASN A 197 0.27 1.05 11.12
N ILE A 198 0.61 2.30 10.81
CA ILE A 198 0.73 3.36 11.81
C ILE A 198 -0.41 4.36 11.71
N MET A 199 -1.09 4.40 10.58
CA MET A 199 -2.22 5.30 10.34
C MET A 199 -3.09 4.83 9.18
N TYR A 200 -4.32 5.31 9.14
CA TYR A 200 -5.30 5.07 8.09
C TYR A 200 -5.78 6.38 7.48
N GLY A 201 -6.17 6.35 6.21
CA GLY A 201 -6.75 7.50 5.51
C GLY A 201 -5.76 8.62 5.18
N CYS A 202 -6.24 9.66 4.49
CA CYS A 202 -5.40 10.79 4.06
C CYS A 202 -6.24 12.05 3.87
N ASP A 203 -5.76 13.19 4.38
CA ASP A 203 -6.43 14.50 4.30
C ASP A 203 -5.79 15.42 3.23
N LYS A 204 -4.98 14.87 2.28
CA LYS A 204 -4.28 15.70 1.28
C LYS A 204 -5.14 16.11 0.09
N PHE A 205 -6.18 15.37 -0.25
CA PHE A 205 -7.10 15.70 -1.35
C PHE A 205 -6.42 16.06 -2.66
N CYS A 206 -5.35 15.34 -3.05
CA CYS A 206 -4.79 15.44 -4.39
C CYS A 206 -5.89 15.17 -5.42
N THR A 207 -5.98 15.98 -6.48
CA THR A 207 -7.16 15.99 -7.37
C THR A 207 -7.40 14.68 -8.11
N TYR A 208 -6.38 13.86 -8.29
CA TYR A 208 -6.44 12.54 -8.94
C TYR A 208 -6.65 11.38 -7.97
N CYS A 209 -6.54 11.62 -6.66
CA CYS A 209 -6.43 10.54 -5.68
C CYS A 209 -7.78 10.14 -5.10
N ILE A 210 -8.07 8.82 -5.15
CA ILE A 210 -9.29 8.23 -4.63
C ILE A 210 -9.19 7.90 -3.12
N VAL A 211 -7.99 7.89 -2.54
CA VAL A 211 -7.73 7.45 -1.15
C VAL A 211 -8.59 8.17 -0.09
N PRO A 212 -8.76 9.51 -0.11
CA PRO A 212 -9.60 10.19 0.87
C PRO A 212 -11.06 9.72 0.88
N TYR A 213 -11.51 9.10 -0.20
CA TYR A 213 -12.87 8.60 -0.36
C TYR A 213 -13.02 7.13 0.04
N THR A 214 -11.98 6.32 -0.22
CA THR A 214 -12.01 4.87 0.01
C THR A 214 -11.44 4.45 1.36
N ARG A 215 -10.50 5.23 1.91
CA ARG A 215 -9.89 4.98 3.24
C ARG A 215 -10.19 6.06 4.27
N GLY A 216 -10.92 7.10 3.85
CA GLY A 216 -11.47 8.14 4.72
C GLY A 216 -10.43 9.12 5.26
N LYS A 217 -10.80 9.79 6.35
CA LYS A 217 -9.99 10.76 7.08
C LYS A 217 -8.73 10.13 7.65
N GLN A 218 -7.66 10.93 7.76
CA GLN A 218 -6.46 10.54 8.48
C GLN A 218 -6.78 10.18 9.93
N ARG A 219 -6.27 9.03 10.39
CA ARG A 219 -6.39 8.52 11.76
C ARG A 219 -5.10 7.80 12.10
N SER A 220 -4.32 8.40 12.99
CA SER A 220 -3.09 7.80 13.52
C SER A 220 -3.41 6.81 14.63
N ARG A 221 -2.72 5.69 14.66
CA ARG A 221 -2.73 4.77 15.81
C ARG A 221 -1.94 5.38 16.96
N GLU A 222 -2.29 5.05 18.18
CA GLU A 222 -1.53 5.49 19.34
C GLU A 222 -0.12 4.89 19.35
N PRO A 223 0.93 5.69 19.67
CA PRO A 223 2.33 5.25 19.64
C PRO A 223 2.57 3.95 20.42
N LYS A 224 1.94 3.84 21.58
CA LYS A 224 2.08 2.68 22.48
C LYS A 224 1.77 1.36 21.77
N PHE A 225 0.64 1.27 21.05
CA PHE A 225 0.25 0.03 20.39
C PHE A 225 1.19 -0.34 19.25
N ILE A 226 1.71 0.68 18.52
CA ILE A 226 2.69 0.46 17.45
C ILE A 226 4.01 -0.08 18.04
N ILE A 227 4.50 0.54 19.13
CA ILE A 227 5.76 0.15 19.78
C ILE A 227 5.63 -1.25 20.38
N ASP A 228 4.51 -1.55 21.03
CA ASP A 228 4.26 -2.87 21.63
C ASP A 228 4.15 -3.97 20.55
N GLU A 229 3.52 -3.67 19.40
CA GLU A 229 3.49 -4.57 18.24
C GLU A 229 4.91 -4.84 17.71
N VAL A 230 5.74 -3.80 17.55
CA VAL A 230 7.11 -3.97 17.06
C VAL A 230 7.97 -4.75 18.04
N LYS A 231 7.84 -4.53 19.36
CA LYS A 231 8.55 -5.33 20.38
C LYS A 231 8.22 -6.82 20.28
N LYS A 232 6.93 -7.12 20.10
CA LYS A 232 6.50 -8.50 19.88
C LYS A 232 7.12 -9.11 18.63
N LEU A 233 7.19 -8.35 17.54
CA LEU A 233 7.85 -8.80 16.31
C LEU A 233 9.34 -9.08 16.52
N VAL A 234 10.04 -8.27 17.34
CA VAL A 234 11.44 -8.53 17.71
C VAL A 234 11.56 -9.83 18.50
N GLU A 235 10.68 -10.05 19.49
CA GLU A 235 10.64 -11.30 20.29
C GLU A 235 10.36 -12.51 19.40
N ASP A 236 9.49 -12.38 18.39
CA ASP A 236 9.16 -13.41 17.42
C ASP A 236 10.27 -13.63 16.34
N GLY A 237 11.38 -12.85 16.40
CA GLY A 237 12.56 -13.02 15.54
C GLY A 237 12.51 -12.31 14.19
N TYR A 238 11.57 -11.39 13.96
CA TYR A 238 11.50 -10.59 12.75
C TYR A 238 12.72 -9.69 12.61
N LYS A 239 13.15 -9.45 11.37
CA LYS A 239 14.35 -8.68 11.00
C LYS A 239 14.06 -7.30 10.45
N GLU A 240 12.95 -7.16 9.75
CA GLU A 240 12.57 -5.90 9.10
C GLU A 240 11.10 -5.59 9.31
N ILE A 241 10.81 -4.32 9.59
CA ILE A 241 9.44 -3.80 9.56
C ILE A 241 9.31 -2.69 8.54
N THR A 242 8.13 -2.59 7.96
CA THR A 242 7.74 -1.44 7.14
C THR A 242 6.54 -0.75 7.78
N LEU A 243 6.74 0.51 8.18
CA LEU A 243 5.67 1.36 8.69
C LEU A 243 4.79 1.81 7.51
N LEU A 244 3.50 1.50 7.57
CA LEU A 244 2.53 1.76 6.52
C LEU A 244 1.52 2.83 6.89
N GLY A 245 1.15 3.62 5.89
CA GLY A 245 0.08 4.61 5.93
C GLY A 245 -0.17 5.18 4.54
N GLN A 246 -1.11 6.08 4.37
CA GLN A 246 -1.34 6.79 3.12
C GLN A 246 -0.51 8.08 2.98
N ASN A 247 -0.02 8.59 4.10
CA ASN A 247 0.89 9.71 4.20
C ASN A 247 1.60 9.66 5.56
N VAL A 248 2.59 8.78 5.68
CA VAL A 248 3.24 8.47 6.97
C VAL A 248 3.88 9.70 7.62
N ASN A 249 4.34 10.68 6.84
CA ASN A 249 4.93 11.92 7.33
C ASN A 249 3.95 12.77 8.14
N ALA A 250 2.64 12.59 7.94
CA ALA A 250 1.62 13.29 8.68
C ALA A 250 1.22 12.57 9.98
N TYR A 251 1.85 11.45 10.31
CA TYR A 251 1.57 10.71 11.54
C TYR A 251 1.61 11.62 12.77
N GLY A 252 0.66 11.45 13.64
CA GLY A 252 0.54 12.17 14.89
C GLY A 252 -0.13 13.55 14.81
N LYS A 253 -0.35 14.12 13.60
CA LYS A 253 -0.99 15.44 13.46
C LYS A 253 -2.43 15.49 13.98
N ASP A 254 -3.10 14.36 13.99
CA ASP A 254 -4.48 14.18 14.48
C ASP A 254 -4.53 13.67 15.92
N LEU A 255 -3.40 13.29 16.52
CA LEU A 255 -3.30 12.93 17.93
C LEU A 255 -3.35 14.19 18.80
N LYS A 256 -3.99 14.08 19.98
CA LYS A 256 -4.08 15.19 20.95
C LYS A 256 -2.82 15.33 21.82
N ILE A 257 -1.71 14.78 21.36
CA ILE A 257 -0.40 14.83 22.02
C ILE A 257 0.63 15.43 21.06
N ASN A 258 1.66 16.06 21.59
CA ASN A 258 2.77 16.55 20.78
C ASN A 258 3.73 15.38 20.47
N TYR A 259 3.35 14.56 19.50
CA TYR A 259 4.10 13.39 19.07
C TYR A 259 3.95 13.23 17.56
N LYS A 260 5.08 13.14 16.84
CA LYS A 260 5.14 13.16 15.40
C LYS A 260 5.88 11.93 14.84
N MET A 261 6.00 11.85 13.52
CA MET A 261 6.68 10.76 12.84
C MET A 261 8.15 10.60 13.27
N GLY A 262 8.89 11.70 13.48
CA GLY A 262 10.27 11.64 13.98
C GLY A 262 10.38 11.00 15.36
N ASP A 263 9.44 11.33 16.28
CA ASP A 263 9.37 10.71 17.61
C ASP A 263 9.09 9.21 17.49
N LEU A 264 8.10 8.84 16.65
CA LEU A 264 7.77 7.42 16.41
C LEU A 264 8.96 6.64 15.85
N LEU A 265 9.68 7.20 14.89
CA LEU A 265 10.86 6.57 14.30
C LEU A 265 11.94 6.29 15.36
N ARG A 266 12.23 7.26 16.24
CA ARG A 266 13.21 7.10 17.34
C ARG A 266 12.77 6.04 18.36
N ASP A 267 11.48 6.03 18.71
CA ASP A 267 10.99 5.08 19.71
C ASP A 267 10.89 3.65 19.13
N VAL A 268 10.52 3.51 17.87
CA VAL A 268 10.57 2.23 17.16
C VAL A 268 12.02 1.75 16.99
N ALA A 269 12.96 2.65 16.72
CA ALA A 269 14.39 2.30 16.61
C ALA A 269 14.95 1.68 17.91
N LYS A 270 14.46 2.13 19.08
CA LYS A 270 14.86 1.61 20.39
C LYS A 270 14.32 0.21 20.71
N THR A 271 13.39 -0.33 19.93
CA THR A 271 12.82 -1.67 20.16
C THR A 271 13.80 -2.81 19.89
N GLY A 272 14.89 -2.54 19.16
CA GLY A 272 15.88 -3.54 18.79
C GLY A 272 15.62 -4.26 17.48
N ILE A 273 14.61 -3.85 16.69
CA ILE A 273 14.41 -4.36 15.32
C ILE A 273 15.61 -4.01 14.45
N ASP A 274 16.08 -4.95 13.64
CA ASP A 274 17.31 -4.77 12.84
C ASP A 274 17.14 -3.74 11.70
N ARG A 275 15.94 -3.66 11.07
CA ARG A 275 15.65 -2.76 9.95
C ARG A 275 14.27 -2.12 10.06
N ILE A 276 14.22 -0.81 9.92
CA ILE A 276 12.99 -0.02 9.89
C ILE A 276 12.90 0.71 8.57
N ARG A 277 11.80 0.50 7.86
CA ARG A 277 11.44 1.21 6.65
C ARG A 277 10.08 1.86 6.79
N PHE A 278 9.82 2.91 6.05
CA PHE A 278 8.50 3.50 5.90
C PHE A 278 8.21 3.78 4.43
N MET A 279 6.93 3.84 4.07
CA MET A 279 6.49 4.09 2.70
C MET A 279 5.38 5.12 2.65
N THR A 280 5.17 5.68 1.46
CA THR A 280 4.09 6.63 1.18
C THR A 280 4.32 7.98 1.85
N SER A 281 5.48 8.59 1.60
CA SER A 281 5.80 9.95 2.01
C SER A 281 5.10 10.99 1.13
N HIS A 282 4.89 12.17 1.68
CA HIS A 282 4.43 13.33 0.93
C HIS A 282 5.41 14.49 1.15
N PRO A 283 6.01 15.08 0.09
CA PRO A 283 7.04 16.11 0.24
C PRO A 283 6.63 17.28 1.16
N TRP A 284 5.36 17.67 1.14
CA TRP A 284 4.83 18.73 2.00
C TRP A 284 4.98 18.49 3.51
N ASP A 285 4.96 17.23 3.94
CA ASP A 285 4.96 16.87 5.36
C ASP A 285 6.32 16.32 5.83
N PHE A 286 7.32 16.26 4.95
CA PHE A 286 8.66 15.79 5.30
C PHE A 286 9.41 16.93 6.01
N ASP A 287 9.68 16.79 7.30
CA ASP A 287 10.32 17.80 8.12
C ASP A 287 11.75 17.41 8.54
N ASP A 288 12.45 18.37 9.12
CA ASP A 288 13.84 18.21 9.55
C ASP A 288 13.99 17.21 10.69
N ASP A 289 12.97 17.09 11.52
CA ASP A 289 12.96 16.13 12.63
C ASP A 289 12.97 14.68 12.14
N MET A 290 12.24 14.38 11.05
CA MET A 290 12.31 13.08 10.40
C MET A 290 13.70 12.81 9.81
N ILE A 291 14.32 13.82 9.17
CA ILE A 291 15.67 13.67 8.61
C ILE A 291 16.67 13.37 9.73
N SER A 292 16.57 14.08 10.87
CA SER A 292 17.39 13.84 12.04
C SER A 292 17.17 12.43 12.61
N ALA A 293 15.93 11.99 12.75
CA ALA A 293 15.61 10.66 13.24
C ALA A 293 16.21 9.54 12.37
N ILE A 294 16.18 9.70 11.03
CA ILE A 294 16.79 8.73 10.11
C ILE A 294 18.31 8.73 10.27
N LYS A 295 18.93 9.90 10.37
CA LYS A 295 20.37 10.08 10.51
C LYS A 295 20.93 9.51 11.81
N GLU A 296 20.17 9.66 12.90
CA GLU A 296 20.60 9.32 14.27
C GLU A 296 20.48 7.83 14.59
N ASN A 297 19.71 7.06 13.83
CA ASN A 297 19.40 5.66 14.11
C ASN A 297 19.77 4.75 12.94
N GLU A 298 20.86 3.98 13.10
CA GLU A 298 21.43 3.13 12.04
C GLU A 298 20.49 2.02 11.56
N ASN A 299 19.54 1.60 12.39
CA ASN A 299 18.53 0.61 12.01
C ASN A 299 17.34 1.19 11.22
N ILE A 300 17.27 2.51 11.06
CA ILE A 300 16.34 3.13 10.08
C ILE A 300 17.04 3.11 8.73
N MET A 301 16.46 2.37 7.80
CA MET A 301 17.03 2.17 6.47
C MET A 301 17.19 3.51 5.73
N PRO A 302 18.35 3.76 5.08
CA PRO A 302 18.58 4.97 4.28
C PRO A 302 17.83 4.88 2.94
N TYR A 303 16.53 4.69 3.01
CA TYR A 303 15.63 4.55 1.87
C TYR A 303 14.40 5.45 2.05
N VAL A 304 14.21 6.37 1.12
CA VAL A 304 13.10 7.31 1.13
C VAL A 304 12.33 7.25 -0.19
N HIS A 305 11.05 6.90 -0.11
CA HIS A 305 10.14 7.03 -1.23
C HIS A 305 9.48 8.42 -1.19
N LEU A 306 9.83 9.29 -2.15
CA LEU A 306 9.45 10.71 -2.19
C LEU A 306 8.73 11.04 -3.51
N PRO A 307 7.41 10.84 -3.62
CA PRO A 307 6.66 11.03 -4.85
C PRO A 307 6.70 12.48 -5.36
N LEU A 308 7.33 12.71 -6.52
CA LEU A 308 7.36 13.98 -7.25
C LEU A 308 6.01 14.29 -7.91
N GLN A 309 5.45 13.29 -8.57
CA GLN A 309 4.27 13.30 -9.43
C GLN A 309 4.46 14.05 -10.76
N SER A 310 4.96 15.29 -10.76
CA SER A 310 5.30 16.09 -11.93
C SER A 310 6.40 17.09 -11.58
N GLY A 311 7.23 17.46 -12.55
CA GLY A 311 8.25 18.52 -12.40
C GLY A 311 7.71 19.93 -12.75
N SER A 312 6.49 20.06 -13.26
CA SER A 312 5.88 21.34 -13.60
C SER A 312 5.06 21.90 -12.44
N ASP A 313 5.33 23.13 -12.04
CA ASP A 313 4.56 23.84 -10.99
C ASP A 313 3.09 24.02 -11.39
N LYS A 314 2.82 24.22 -12.68
CA LYS A 314 1.45 24.30 -13.22
C LYS A 314 0.71 22.98 -12.99
N ILE A 315 1.32 21.86 -13.33
CA ILE A 315 0.71 20.53 -13.17
C ILE A 315 0.61 20.14 -11.68
N LEU A 316 1.64 20.40 -10.87
CA LEU A 316 1.58 20.22 -9.42
C LEU A 316 0.42 20.98 -8.79
N LYS A 317 0.17 22.21 -9.23
CA LYS A 317 -0.97 23.02 -8.77
C LYS A 317 -2.31 22.39 -9.19
N LEU A 318 -2.44 21.93 -10.44
CA LEU A 318 -3.64 21.23 -10.93
C LEU A 318 -3.86 19.91 -10.18
N MET A 319 -2.80 19.18 -9.84
CA MET A 319 -2.81 17.97 -9.02
C MET A 319 -3.14 18.25 -7.53
N GLY A 320 -3.13 19.52 -7.08
CA GLY A 320 -3.39 19.89 -5.69
C GLY A 320 -2.21 19.58 -4.75
N ARG A 321 -0.98 19.53 -5.27
CA ARG A 321 0.21 19.07 -4.52
C ARG A 321 0.79 20.12 -3.56
N ARG A 322 0.44 21.38 -3.61
CA ARG A 322 0.81 22.46 -2.67
C ARG A 322 2.31 22.63 -2.40
N TYR A 323 3.20 22.13 -3.26
CA TYR A 323 4.63 22.43 -3.28
C TYR A 323 5.06 22.74 -4.71
N THR A 324 6.22 23.39 -4.87
CA THR A 324 6.81 23.74 -6.15
C THR A 324 7.97 22.81 -6.48
N LYS A 325 8.39 22.78 -7.77
CA LYS A 325 9.62 22.14 -8.23
C LYS A 325 10.83 22.53 -7.35
N GLU A 326 10.99 23.80 -7.07
CA GLU A 326 12.09 24.31 -6.24
C GLU A 326 12.09 23.72 -4.83
N LYS A 327 10.95 23.77 -4.11
CA LYS A 327 10.83 23.20 -2.76
C LYS A 327 11.06 21.70 -2.72
N TYR A 328 10.66 20.98 -3.78
CA TYR A 328 10.93 19.57 -3.90
C TYR A 328 12.43 19.28 -4.04
N LEU A 329 13.12 20.05 -4.90
CA LEU A 329 14.57 19.93 -5.12
C LEU A 329 15.37 20.32 -3.86
N GLU A 330 14.95 21.35 -3.12
CA GLU A 330 15.53 21.71 -1.82
C GLU A 330 15.45 20.54 -0.83
N LEU A 331 14.27 19.92 -0.70
CA LEU A 331 14.08 18.76 0.17
C LEU A 331 14.93 17.57 -0.30
N TYR A 332 14.97 17.30 -1.61
CA TYR A 332 15.79 16.25 -2.20
C TYR A 332 17.28 16.43 -1.85
N LYS A 333 17.83 17.62 -2.06
CA LYS A 333 19.22 17.97 -1.72
C LYS A 333 19.48 17.78 -0.23
N LYS A 334 18.57 18.27 0.61
CA LYS A 334 18.67 18.15 2.07
C LYS A 334 18.72 16.69 2.53
N LEU A 335 17.91 15.80 1.95
CA LEU A 335 17.96 14.37 2.21
C LEU A 335 19.31 13.77 1.81
N LYS A 336 19.81 14.08 0.61
CA LYS A 336 21.12 13.59 0.11
C LYS A 336 22.30 14.08 0.95
N GLU A 337 22.26 15.30 1.48
CA GLU A 337 23.33 15.89 2.28
C GLU A 337 23.37 15.34 3.72
N ASN A 338 22.19 15.03 4.28
CA ASN A 338 22.09 14.66 5.69
C ASN A 338 22.04 13.16 5.96
N ILE A 339 21.60 12.34 5.01
CA ILE A 339 21.46 10.89 5.18
C ILE A 339 22.51 10.20 4.29
N PRO A 340 23.56 9.60 4.88
CA PRO A 340 24.60 8.92 4.11
C PRO A 340 24.01 7.80 3.25
N ASN A 341 24.47 7.71 1.99
CA ASN A 341 24.08 6.67 1.03
C ASN A 341 22.58 6.54 0.76
N VAL A 342 21.78 7.56 1.09
CA VAL A 342 20.32 7.47 0.93
C VAL A 342 19.92 7.12 -0.50
N SER A 343 19.05 6.14 -0.63
CA SER A 343 18.34 5.79 -1.85
C SER A 343 17.01 6.54 -1.89
N ILE A 344 16.82 7.36 -2.90
CA ILE A 344 15.56 8.11 -3.08
C ILE A 344 14.84 7.60 -4.31
N THR A 345 13.62 7.12 -4.09
CA THR A 345 12.72 6.67 -5.16
C THR A 345 11.51 7.59 -5.27
N THR A 346 10.83 7.58 -6.40
CA THR A 346 9.73 8.51 -6.66
C THR A 346 8.62 7.87 -7.48
N ASP A 347 7.45 8.52 -7.50
CA ASP A 347 6.36 8.29 -8.44
C ASP A 347 6.23 9.48 -9.37
N ILE A 348 5.99 9.22 -10.66
CA ILE A 348 5.77 10.24 -11.69
C ILE A 348 4.57 9.85 -12.55
N ILE A 349 3.66 10.80 -12.77
CA ILE A 349 2.48 10.66 -13.62
C ILE A 349 2.66 11.54 -14.84
N VAL A 350 2.61 10.96 -16.04
CA VAL A 350 2.63 11.67 -17.31
C VAL A 350 1.23 11.73 -17.93
N GLY A 351 1.00 12.72 -18.80
CA GLY A 351 -0.28 12.87 -19.49
C GLY A 351 -1.42 13.32 -18.59
N PHE A 352 -1.12 14.08 -17.53
CA PHE A 352 -2.14 14.69 -16.70
C PHE A 352 -2.94 15.73 -17.52
N PRO A 353 -4.28 15.88 -17.34
CA PRO A 353 -5.06 16.86 -18.07
C PRO A 353 -4.47 18.26 -18.04
N GLY A 354 -4.21 18.82 -19.22
CA GLY A 354 -3.57 20.12 -19.38
C GLY A 354 -2.04 20.13 -19.39
N GLU A 355 -1.39 18.96 -19.32
CA GLU A 355 0.07 18.84 -19.43
C GLU A 355 0.52 19.14 -20.87
N THR A 356 1.40 20.12 -21.05
CA THR A 356 2.03 20.46 -22.32
C THR A 356 3.38 19.74 -22.46
N GLU A 357 4.01 19.82 -23.64
CA GLU A 357 5.37 19.32 -23.85
C GLU A 357 6.39 20.05 -22.98
N GLU A 358 6.18 21.35 -22.72
CA GLU A 358 7.01 22.15 -21.82
C GLU A 358 6.89 21.65 -20.37
N ASP A 359 5.66 21.38 -19.89
CA ASP A 359 5.41 20.81 -18.56
C ASP A 359 6.07 19.43 -18.41
N PHE A 360 6.06 18.62 -19.46
CA PHE A 360 6.74 17.32 -19.47
C PHE A 360 8.27 17.47 -19.46
N ASN A 361 8.83 18.42 -20.21
CA ASN A 361 10.26 18.71 -20.20
C ASN A 361 10.73 19.18 -18.81
N ASP A 362 9.96 20.00 -18.09
CA ASP A 362 10.21 20.32 -16.68
C ASP A 362 10.33 19.05 -15.81
N THR A 363 9.49 18.05 -16.07
CA THR A 363 9.57 16.76 -15.36
C THR A 363 10.87 16.01 -15.67
N LEU A 364 11.29 15.98 -16.93
CA LEU A 364 12.58 15.38 -17.34
C LEU A 364 13.77 16.11 -16.73
N GLU A 365 13.72 17.44 -16.61
CA GLU A 365 14.75 18.24 -15.95
C GLU A 365 14.93 17.84 -14.48
N VAL A 366 13.83 17.71 -13.73
CA VAL A 366 13.90 17.28 -12.32
C VAL A 366 14.48 15.86 -12.23
N VAL A 367 14.10 14.94 -13.11
CA VAL A 367 14.66 13.59 -13.13
C VAL A 367 16.15 13.60 -13.44
N ASN A 368 16.61 14.47 -14.36
CA ASN A 368 18.02 14.67 -14.69
C ASN A 368 18.82 15.25 -13.51
N GLU A 369 18.23 16.16 -12.73
CA GLU A 369 18.88 16.75 -11.55
C GLU A 369 18.94 15.77 -10.40
N CYS A 370 17.83 15.10 -10.09
CA CYS A 370 17.71 14.16 -8.96
C CYS A 370 18.44 12.84 -9.20
N LYS A 371 18.46 12.32 -10.43
CA LYS A 371 19.07 11.01 -10.75
C LYS A 371 18.62 9.92 -9.78
N TYR A 372 17.30 9.72 -9.70
CA TYR A 372 16.68 8.79 -8.75
C TYR A 372 17.27 7.37 -8.84
N ASP A 373 17.32 6.71 -7.69
CA ASP A 373 17.70 5.30 -7.59
C ASP A 373 16.69 4.36 -8.27
N SER A 374 15.43 4.77 -8.34
CA SER A 374 14.33 4.15 -9.09
C SER A 374 13.15 5.10 -9.16
N ALA A 375 12.29 4.96 -10.16
CA ALA A 375 11.01 5.65 -10.21
C ALA A 375 9.91 4.70 -10.72
N PHE A 376 8.72 4.85 -10.15
CA PHE A 376 7.49 4.25 -10.68
C PHE A 376 6.80 5.29 -11.55
N THR A 377 6.61 4.95 -12.80
CA THR A 377 6.07 5.85 -13.83
C THR A 377 4.70 5.38 -14.28
N PHE A 378 3.78 6.31 -14.42
CA PHE A 378 2.38 6.01 -14.74
C PHE A 378 1.85 6.98 -15.78
N ILE A 379 1.00 6.50 -16.67
CA ILE A 379 0.08 7.36 -17.42
C ILE A 379 -1.06 7.76 -16.47
N PHE A 380 -1.50 9.01 -16.55
CA PHE A 380 -2.69 9.47 -15.81
C PHE A 380 -3.90 8.61 -16.18
N SER A 381 -4.58 8.10 -15.17
CA SER A 381 -5.82 7.34 -15.31
C SER A 381 -6.90 7.96 -14.43
N PRO A 382 -8.01 8.46 -15.02
CA PRO A 382 -9.07 9.12 -14.28
C PRO A 382 -9.79 8.15 -13.33
N ARG A 383 -10.05 8.60 -12.10
CA ARG A 383 -10.85 7.86 -11.10
C ARG A 383 -12.21 8.51 -10.95
N VAL A 384 -13.25 7.74 -11.21
CA VAL A 384 -14.64 8.23 -11.17
C VAL A 384 -14.92 8.98 -9.87
N GLY A 385 -15.46 10.18 -9.97
CA GLY A 385 -15.80 11.04 -8.84
C GLY A 385 -14.68 11.96 -8.36
N THR A 386 -13.41 11.72 -8.73
CA THR A 386 -12.31 12.62 -8.38
C THR A 386 -12.36 13.92 -9.19
N PRO A 387 -11.80 15.04 -8.67
CA PRO A 387 -11.75 16.29 -9.42
C PRO A 387 -11.03 16.17 -10.76
N ALA A 388 -9.92 15.44 -10.83
CA ALA A 388 -9.15 15.28 -12.06
C ALA A 388 -9.92 14.50 -13.15
N ALA A 389 -10.79 13.57 -12.78
CA ALA A 389 -11.64 12.86 -13.74
C ALA A 389 -12.68 13.75 -14.44
N LYS A 390 -12.92 14.97 -13.92
CA LYS A 390 -13.83 15.97 -14.51
C LYS A 390 -13.10 17.02 -15.34
N MET A 391 -11.77 16.97 -15.38
CA MET A 391 -10.96 17.89 -16.19
C MET A 391 -11.03 17.48 -17.66
N ASN A 392 -10.90 18.47 -18.55
CA ASN A 392 -10.80 18.20 -19.97
C ASN A 392 -9.41 17.59 -20.25
N ASP A 393 -9.39 16.34 -20.65
CA ASP A 393 -8.16 15.63 -21.03
C ASP A 393 -7.87 15.95 -22.51
N ASN A 394 -6.89 16.80 -22.72
CA ASN A 394 -6.45 17.26 -24.03
C ASN A 394 -5.12 16.63 -24.46
N VAL A 395 -4.61 15.65 -23.71
CA VAL A 395 -3.39 14.90 -24.05
C VAL A 395 -3.80 13.58 -24.71
N THR A 396 -3.35 13.37 -25.94
CA THR A 396 -3.68 12.15 -26.68
C THR A 396 -3.01 10.89 -26.07
N GLU A 397 -3.55 9.71 -26.34
CA GLU A 397 -2.95 8.47 -25.86
C GLU A 397 -1.57 8.22 -26.47
N GLU A 398 -1.34 8.67 -27.71
CA GLU A 398 -0.04 8.62 -28.37
C GLU A 398 0.99 9.47 -27.62
N GLU A 399 0.65 10.72 -27.28
CA GLU A 399 1.51 11.63 -26.52
C GLU A 399 1.82 11.07 -25.12
N LYS A 400 0.80 10.53 -24.44
CA LYS A 400 0.99 9.90 -23.11
C LYS A 400 1.98 8.73 -23.18
N ASN A 401 1.85 7.86 -24.18
CA ASN A 401 2.73 6.73 -24.36
C ASN A 401 4.16 7.18 -24.72
N GLU A 402 4.30 8.17 -25.64
CA GLU A 402 5.61 8.72 -26.00
C GLU A 402 6.33 9.33 -24.79
N ARG A 403 5.62 10.12 -23.97
CA ARG A 403 6.15 10.69 -22.73
C ARG A 403 6.57 9.60 -21.73
N LEU A 404 5.75 8.56 -21.59
CA LEU A 404 6.08 7.43 -20.70
C LEU A 404 7.36 6.72 -21.17
N TYR A 405 7.53 6.46 -22.46
CA TYR A 405 8.74 5.82 -23.00
C TYR A 405 9.98 6.68 -22.76
N LYS A 406 9.94 7.98 -23.11
CA LYS A 406 11.05 8.91 -22.88
C LYS A 406 11.45 8.99 -21.41
N LEU A 407 10.45 9.03 -20.51
CA LEU A 407 10.69 9.05 -19.07
C LEU A 407 11.30 7.76 -18.58
N ASN A 408 10.83 6.59 -19.05
CA ASN A 408 11.35 5.29 -18.67
C ASN A 408 12.81 5.09 -19.09
N ASP A 409 13.17 5.53 -20.29
CA ASP A 409 14.56 5.46 -20.77
C ASP A 409 15.49 6.26 -19.84
N LEU A 410 15.06 7.45 -19.42
CA LEU A 410 15.82 8.30 -18.52
C LEU A 410 15.93 7.69 -17.11
N VAL A 411 14.84 7.16 -16.58
CA VAL A 411 14.80 6.49 -15.27
C VAL A 411 15.69 5.25 -15.28
N ASN A 412 15.62 4.41 -16.32
CA ASN A 412 16.45 3.21 -16.49
C ASN A 412 17.95 3.55 -16.50
N LYS A 413 18.32 4.62 -17.22
CA LYS A 413 19.68 5.13 -17.25
C LYS A 413 20.19 5.47 -15.83
N TYR A 414 19.41 6.22 -15.05
CA TYR A 414 19.83 6.63 -13.71
C TYR A 414 19.76 5.49 -12.69
N ALA A 415 18.81 4.57 -12.79
CA ALA A 415 18.77 3.37 -11.97
C ALA A 415 20.03 2.51 -12.14
N ASN A 416 20.49 2.33 -13.39
CA ASN A 416 21.74 1.62 -13.67
C ASN A 416 22.96 2.36 -13.12
N LEU A 417 23.05 3.68 -13.31
CA LEU A 417 24.12 4.50 -12.74
C LEU A 417 24.14 4.43 -11.21
N ALA A 418 23.00 4.48 -10.56
CA ALA A 418 22.91 4.38 -9.11
C ALA A 418 23.40 3.02 -8.59
N ASN A 419 23.24 1.95 -9.36
CA ASN A 419 23.71 0.62 -8.99
C ASN A 419 25.24 0.48 -9.06
N GLN A 420 25.95 1.30 -9.85
CA GLN A 420 27.42 1.25 -9.96
C GLN A 420 28.12 1.47 -8.61
N ARG A 421 27.48 2.18 -7.67
CA ARG A 421 28.04 2.38 -6.32
C ARG A 421 28.25 1.10 -5.52
N TYR A 422 27.58 0.00 -5.90
CA TYR A 422 27.66 -1.29 -5.21
C TYR A 422 28.72 -2.23 -5.79
N LEU A 423 29.13 -2.05 -7.04
CA LEU A 423 30.06 -2.96 -7.72
C LEU A 423 31.37 -3.10 -6.94
N ASN A 424 31.80 -4.33 -6.70
CA ASN A 424 33.03 -4.71 -5.95
C ASN A 424 33.00 -4.21 -4.48
N LYS A 425 31.79 -4.03 -3.90
CA LYS A 425 31.63 -3.68 -2.50
C LYS A 425 30.84 -4.74 -1.76
N VAL A 426 31.12 -4.85 -0.47
CA VAL A 426 30.33 -5.66 0.45
C VAL A 426 29.16 -4.83 0.98
N THR A 427 27.96 -5.41 0.95
CA THR A 427 26.75 -4.79 1.45
C THR A 427 25.91 -5.80 2.24
N LYS A 428 25.16 -5.34 3.22
CA LYS A 428 24.26 -6.19 4.02
C LYS A 428 22.97 -6.46 3.26
N VAL A 429 22.62 -7.72 3.10
CA VAL A 429 21.43 -8.19 2.39
C VAL A 429 20.57 -9.05 3.31
N LEU A 430 19.30 -8.71 3.48
CA LEU A 430 18.32 -9.61 4.10
C LEU A 430 17.88 -10.61 3.03
N ILE A 431 18.23 -11.88 3.22
CA ILE A 431 17.84 -12.96 2.31
C ILE A 431 16.38 -13.32 2.55
N GLU A 432 15.56 -13.27 1.49
CA GLU A 432 14.11 -13.45 1.60
C GLU A 432 13.59 -14.79 1.10
N GLY A 433 14.33 -15.44 0.21
CA GLY A 433 13.90 -16.71 -0.34
C GLY A 433 14.73 -17.16 -1.54
N ILE A 434 14.14 -18.07 -2.29
CA ILE A 434 14.73 -18.64 -3.52
C ILE A 434 14.04 -18.00 -4.72
N GLY A 435 14.82 -17.48 -5.65
CA GLY A 435 14.34 -16.92 -6.90
C GLY A 435 13.97 -17.98 -7.93
N GLU A 436 13.35 -17.55 -9.03
CA GLU A 436 12.90 -18.44 -10.12
C GLU A 436 14.04 -19.28 -10.74
N LYS A 437 15.29 -18.81 -10.65
CA LYS A 437 16.48 -19.49 -11.17
C LYS A 437 17.15 -20.42 -10.16
N GLY A 438 16.59 -20.58 -8.96
CA GLY A 438 17.10 -21.44 -7.90
C GLY A 438 18.22 -20.81 -7.05
N ASN A 439 18.63 -19.57 -7.33
CA ASN A 439 19.53 -18.80 -6.47
C ASN A 439 18.75 -18.09 -5.36
N LEU A 440 19.42 -17.73 -4.27
CA LEU A 440 18.83 -16.90 -3.24
C LEU A 440 18.56 -15.48 -3.77
N PHE A 441 17.57 -14.81 -3.19
CA PHE A 441 17.36 -13.39 -3.41
C PHE A 441 17.11 -12.68 -2.09
N GLY A 442 17.44 -11.40 -2.07
CA GLY A 442 17.20 -10.55 -0.91
C GLY A 442 17.32 -9.07 -1.27
N TYR A 443 17.25 -8.22 -0.24
CA TYR A 443 17.33 -6.78 -0.45
C TYR A 443 18.36 -6.14 0.47
N THR A 444 19.07 -5.13 -0.09
CA THR A 444 19.94 -4.25 0.70
C THR A 444 19.11 -3.35 1.62
N ASP A 445 19.74 -2.62 2.53
CA ASP A 445 19.12 -1.55 3.33
C ASP A 445 18.58 -0.38 2.50
N THR A 446 19.01 -0.25 1.27
CA THR A 446 18.58 0.74 0.27
C THR A 446 17.57 0.17 -0.74
N MET A 447 17.01 -1.01 -0.44
CA MET A 447 15.99 -1.71 -1.24
C MET A 447 16.44 -2.10 -2.66
N LYS A 448 17.75 -2.39 -2.86
CA LYS A 448 18.21 -3.00 -4.10
C LYS A 448 18.06 -4.51 -4.02
N LEU A 449 17.41 -5.08 -5.04
CA LEU A 449 17.28 -6.54 -5.20
C LEU A 449 18.68 -7.12 -5.48
N VAL A 450 19.06 -8.13 -4.74
CA VAL A 450 20.32 -8.86 -4.92
C VAL A 450 20.01 -10.33 -5.13
N ASN A 451 20.51 -10.89 -6.24
CA ASN A 451 20.56 -12.33 -6.44
C ASN A 451 21.86 -12.84 -5.84
N VAL A 452 21.80 -13.88 -5.04
CA VAL A 452 22.94 -14.33 -4.23
C VAL A 452 23.15 -15.83 -4.40
N ASP A 453 24.40 -16.23 -4.63
CA ASP A 453 24.77 -17.63 -4.54
C ASP A 453 25.03 -17.99 -3.08
N GLY A 454 24.34 -19.01 -2.57
CA GLY A 454 24.46 -19.41 -1.17
C GLY A 454 23.52 -20.55 -0.76
N SER A 455 23.64 -20.98 0.50
CA SER A 455 22.78 -22.02 1.10
C SER A 455 21.45 -21.44 1.55
N GLU A 456 20.40 -22.21 1.45
CA GLU A 456 19.03 -21.91 1.96
C GLU A 456 19.03 -21.60 3.47
N ASP A 457 20.01 -22.06 4.22
CA ASP A 457 20.19 -21.73 5.65
C ASP A 457 20.34 -20.24 5.93
N ASN A 458 20.60 -19.43 4.89
CA ASN A 458 20.72 -17.98 4.99
C ASN A 458 19.36 -17.26 4.85
N ILE A 459 18.30 -17.96 4.49
CA ILE A 459 16.96 -17.36 4.37
C ILE A 459 16.53 -16.82 5.75
N GLY A 460 16.05 -15.57 5.77
CA GLY A 460 15.67 -14.82 6.96
C GLY A 460 16.85 -14.19 7.73
N LYS A 461 18.09 -14.31 7.24
CA LYS A 461 19.26 -13.67 7.84
C LYS A 461 19.70 -12.44 7.07
N ILE A 462 20.31 -11.50 7.80
CA ILE A 462 21.05 -10.39 7.21
C ILE A 462 22.49 -10.84 7.09
N VAL A 463 23.00 -10.95 5.85
CA VAL A 463 24.34 -11.44 5.55
C VAL A 463 25.14 -10.41 4.77
N ASP A 464 26.46 -10.48 4.88
CA ASP A 464 27.37 -9.66 4.08
C ASP A 464 27.56 -10.30 2.69
N VAL A 465 27.31 -9.50 1.63
CA VAL A 465 27.36 -9.94 0.23
C VAL A 465 28.29 -9.04 -0.56
N GLU A 466 29.31 -9.62 -1.19
CA GLU A 466 30.15 -8.94 -2.16
C GLU A 466 29.41 -8.87 -3.50
N ILE A 467 29.16 -7.67 -4.01
CA ILE A 467 28.46 -7.45 -5.28
C ILE A 467 29.47 -7.64 -6.43
N THR A 468 29.19 -8.60 -7.28
CA THR A 468 30.07 -9.00 -8.39
C THR A 468 29.60 -8.50 -9.75
N ASP A 469 28.30 -8.24 -9.91
CA ASP A 469 27.72 -7.70 -11.14
C ASP A 469 26.53 -6.79 -10.85
N ILE A 470 26.26 -5.88 -11.78
CA ILE A 470 25.15 -4.90 -11.68
C ILE A 470 24.28 -4.94 -12.94
N LYS A 471 22.97 -4.87 -12.71
CA LYS A 471 21.96 -4.73 -13.76
C LYS A 471 21.11 -3.50 -13.47
N THR A 472 20.24 -3.12 -14.38
CA THR A 472 19.36 -1.95 -14.18
C THR A 472 18.48 -2.10 -12.93
N TRP A 473 17.93 -3.28 -12.68
CA TRP A 473 16.95 -3.51 -11.63
C TRP A 473 17.41 -4.45 -10.50
N SER A 474 18.57 -5.07 -10.66
CA SER A 474 19.10 -5.99 -9.66
C SER A 474 20.63 -5.95 -9.62
N LEU A 475 21.17 -6.52 -8.56
CA LEU A 475 22.59 -6.78 -8.34
C LEU A 475 22.77 -8.30 -8.28
N ASP A 476 23.96 -8.79 -8.61
CA ASP A 476 24.35 -10.17 -8.38
C ASP A 476 25.55 -10.18 -7.43
N GLY A 477 25.62 -11.13 -6.51
CA GLY A 477 26.68 -11.19 -5.52
C GLY A 477 26.85 -12.57 -4.87
N LYS A 478 27.86 -12.68 -4.02
CA LYS A 478 28.19 -13.88 -3.25
C LYS A 478 28.34 -13.54 -1.77
N ILE A 479 27.92 -14.43 -0.89
CA ILE A 479 28.09 -14.32 0.57
C ILE A 479 29.60 -14.40 0.89
N VAL A 480 30.08 -13.52 1.79
CA VAL A 480 31.48 -13.44 2.23
C VAL A 480 31.61 -13.59 3.74
#